data_22f68274cc84f1bdeafb2fb44e6034da
#
_entry.id   22f68274cc84f1bdeafb2fb44e6034da
#
_cell.length_a   1.000
_cell.length_b   1.000
_cell.length_c   1.000
_cell.angle_alpha   90.00
_cell.angle_beta   90.00
_cell.angle_gamma   90.00
#
_symmetry.space_group_name_H-M   'P 1'
#
loop_
_entity.id
_entity.type
_entity.pdbx_description
1 polymer ?
#
loop_
_entity_poly.entity_id
_entity_poly.type
_entity_poly.pdbx_seq_one_letter_code
_entity_poly.pdbx_strand_id
1 'polypeptide(L)'
;MGILNNIFSLFQDKREILDLSAFGNEIAFKTSWEPLVGGGTNFCTHRVQKNSSLDGDIFVFKVTIQAYLFAIMFVAFGAIFAAVGFADSAGLMGIGFLAFGCWYLWNLRQKESRFDRYSNELTQGKKSFDLKHAEAIQLIREYVRGNKSSYYSYELNLICSDGSRINIVDHGALRKLREDAGLLAEYLSIPVWDAIDFRLPDAEVPFDSKAEVLRQNLG
;
A
#
# COMPACT_ATOMS: atom_id res chain seq x y z
N MET A 1 -33.86 -26.34 1.74
CA MET A 1 -33.40 -24.92 1.71
C MET A 1 -32.23 -24.61 2.70
N GLY A 2 -32.01 -25.37 3.76
CA GLY A 2 -31.01 -25.05 4.78
C GLY A 2 -29.53 -25.26 4.42
N ILE A 3 -29.20 -26.22 3.55
CA ILE A 3 -27.79 -26.57 3.27
C ILE A 3 -27.13 -25.54 2.36
N LEU A 4 -27.84 -25.02 1.36
CA LEU A 4 -27.33 -23.97 0.47
C LEU A 4 -27.09 -22.65 1.21
N ASN A 5 -27.99 -22.26 2.12
CA ASN A 5 -27.79 -21.05 2.95
C ASN A 5 -26.58 -21.18 3.90
N ASN A 6 -26.34 -22.38 4.44
CA ASN A 6 -25.13 -22.62 5.25
C ASN A 6 -23.83 -22.58 4.43
N ILE A 7 -23.87 -23.00 3.16
CA ILE A 7 -22.72 -22.89 2.26
C ILE A 7 -22.48 -21.44 1.87
N PHE A 8 -23.50 -20.67 1.57
CA PHE A 8 -23.39 -19.25 1.27
C PHE A 8 -22.88 -18.42 2.46
N SER A 9 -23.29 -18.75 3.69
CA SER A 9 -22.82 -18.07 4.91
C SER A 9 -21.33 -18.31 5.21
N LEU A 10 -20.73 -19.41 4.70
CA LEU A 10 -19.30 -19.69 4.82
C LEU A 10 -18.44 -18.81 3.89
N PHE A 11 -19.05 -18.26 2.83
CA PHE A 11 -18.38 -17.37 1.88
C PHE A 11 -18.70 -15.89 2.13
N GLN A 12 -19.59 -15.56 3.05
CA GLN A 12 -19.85 -14.18 3.43
C GLN A 12 -18.66 -13.61 4.21
N ASP A 13 -18.19 -12.46 3.75
CA ASP A 13 -17.20 -11.67 4.48
C ASP A 13 -17.83 -11.17 5.79
N LYS A 14 -17.47 -11.78 6.91
CA LYS A 14 -18.02 -11.47 8.24
C LYS A 14 -17.49 -10.17 8.85
N ARG A 15 -16.65 -9.44 8.14
CA ARG A 15 -16.12 -8.16 8.63
C ARG A 15 -17.23 -7.12 8.69
N GLU A 16 -17.16 -6.27 9.69
CA GLU A 16 -18.01 -5.09 9.80
C GLU A 16 -17.77 -4.14 8.62
N ILE A 17 -18.83 -3.45 8.21
CA ILE A 17 -18.72 -2.40 7.20
C ILE A 17 -18.07 -1.18 7.85
N LEU A 18 -17.14 -0.56 7.13
CA LEU A 18 -16.44 0.63 7.60
C LEU A 18 -17.42 1.78 7.82
N ASP A 19 -17.50 2.23 9.07
CA ASP A 19 -18.20 3.45 9.42
C ASP A 19 -17.27 4.65 9.30
N LEU A 20 -17.43 5.43 8.23
CA LEU A 20 -16.61 6.61 7.97
C LEU A 20 -16.81 7.71 9.01
N SER A 21 -17.96 7.74 9.70
CA SER A 21 -18.24 8.74 10.75
C SER A 21 -17.31 8.58 11.96
N ALA A 22 -16.80 7.37 12.20
CA ALA A 22 -15.86 7.07 13.28
C ALA A 22 -14.54 7.86 13.16
N PHE A 23 -14.17 8.32 11.97
CA PHE A 23 -12.97 9.12 11.77
C PHE A 23 -13.16 10.60 12.14
N GLY A 24 -14.39 11.07 12.36
CA GLY A 24 -14.67 12.43 12.83
C GLY A 24 -14.24 13.55 11.87
N ASN A 25 -14.04 13.23 10.59
CA ASN A 25 -13.55 14.16 9.57
C ASN A 25 -14.34 14.01 8.27
N GLU A 26 -14.85 15.12 7.73
CA GLU A 26 -15.62 15.13 6.48
C GLU A 26 -14.81 14.65 5.25
N ILE A 27 -13.48 14.77 5.29
CA ILE A 27 -12.60 14.32 4.21
C ILE A 27 -12.67 12.80 4.07
N ALA A 28 -12.95 12.06 5.16
CA ALA A 28 -13.14 10.61 5.10
C ALA A 28 -14.28 10.18 4.17
N PHE A 29 -15.30 11.05 3.97
CA PHE A 29 -16.41 10.81 3.05
C PHE A 29 -16.12 11.24 1.60
N LYS A 30 -15.13 12.12 1.41
CA LYS A 30 -14.75 12.64 0.09
C LYS A 30 -13.65 11.80 -0.56
N THR A 31 -12.81 11.17 0.25
CA THR A 31 -11.72 10.31 -0.24
C THR A 31 -12.24 8.93 -0.67
N SER A 32 -11.56 8.31 -1.64
CA SER A 32 -11.85 6.93 -2.02
C SER A 32 -11.23 5.94 -1.03
N TRP A 33 -11.90 4.81 -0.79
CA TRP A 33 -11.45 3.73 0.08
C TRP A 33 -11.07 2.46 -0.69
N GLU A 34 -11.08 2.52 -2.03
CA GLU A 34 -10.56 1.45 -2.86
C GLU A 34 -9.03 1.53 -2.98
N PRO A 35 -8.33 0.40 -3.25
CA PRO A 35 -6.91 0.42 -3.54
C PRO A 35 -6.54 1.43 -4.62
N LEU A 36 -5.50 2.23 -4.37
CA LEU A 36 -4.99 3.24 -5.31
C LEU A 36 -4.02 2.62 -6.32
N VAL A 37 -3.23 1.63 -5.86
CA VAL A 37 -2.24 0.91 -6.66
C VAL A 37 -2.55 -0.57 -6.60
N GLY A 38 -2.93 -1.16 -7.73
CA GLY A 38 -3.24 -2.60 -7.78
C GLY A 38 -2.00 -3.49 -7.78
N GLY A 39 -2.08 -4.65 -7.12
CA GLY A 39 -1.10 -5.73 -7.26
C GLY A 39 0.17 -5.57 -6.40
N GLY A 40 0.06 -5.10 -5.18
CA GLY A 40 1.17 -5.00 -4.24
C GLY A 40 1.87 -6.35 -3.96
N THR A 41 3.07 -6.31 -3.41
CA THR A 41 3.85 -7.52 -3.10
C THR A 41 3.34 -8.22 -1.84
N ASN A 42 3.60 -9.53 -1.70
CA ASN A 42 3.26 -10.30 -0.49
C ASN A 42 4.33 -10.21 0.62
N PHE A 43 5.37 -9.42 0.43
CA PHE A 43 6.45 -9.19 1.41
C PHE A 43 6.73 -7.69 1.57
N CYS A 44 7.48 -7.32 2.62
CA CYS A 44 7.80 -5.94 2.95
C CYS A 44 8.82 -5.37 1.98
N THR A 45 8.42 -4.37 1.18
CA THR A 45 9.30 -3.70 0.20
C THR A 45 10.02 -2.49 0.77
N HIS A 46 9.33 -1.69 1.59
CA HIS A 46 9.86 -0.46 2.19
C HIS A 46 9.55 -0.42 3.68
N ARG A 47 10.37 0.30 4.43
CA ARG A 47 10.17 0.59 5.85
C ARG A 47 10.55 2.03 6.14
N VAL A 48 9.81 2.65 7.04
CA VAL A 48 10.17 3.97 7.56
C VAL A 48 11.47 3.90 8.36
N GLN A 49 12.35 4.85 8.10
CA GLN A 49 13.59 5.08 8.85
C GLN A 49 13.66 6.55 9.24
N LYS A 50 13.95 6.80 10.51
CA LYS A 50 14.19 8.13 11.02
C LYS A 50 15.66 8.50 10.77
N ASN A 51 15.89 9.58 10.07
CA ASN A 51 17.21 10.18 9.90
C ASN A 51 17.22 11.51 10.66
N SER A 52 18.04 11.59 11.70
CA SER A 52 18.22 12.85 12.44
C SER A 52 19.21 13.74 11.69
N SER A 53 18.84 15.00 11.45
CA SER A 53 19.65 16.04 10.85
C SER A 53 19.78 17.22 11.81
N LEU A 54 20.70 18.14 11.53
CA LEU A 54 20.84 19.39 12.31
C LEU A 54 19.59 20.27 12.24
N ASP A 55 18.84 20.18 11.12
CA ASP A 55 17.62 20.96 10.87
C ASP A 55 16.34 20.26 11.35
N GLY A 56 16.46 19.04 11.92
CA GLY A 56 15.34 18.27 12.42
C GLY A 56 15.32 16.81 11.93
N ASP A 57 14.33 16.08 12.38
CA ASP A 57 14.15 14.69 11.98
C ASP A 57 13.48 14.59 10.60
N ILE A 58 13.99 13.68 9.79
CA ILE A 58 13.46 13.35 8.47
C ILE A 58 13.05 11.89 8.48
N PHE A 59 11.84 11.60 8.01
CA PHE A 59 11.36 10.23 7.86
C PHE A 59 11.45 9.80 6.40
N VAL A 60 12.07 8.64 6.16
CA VAL A 60 12.25 8.11 4.80
C VAL A 60 11.77 6.67 4.74
N PHE A 61 10.86 6.38 3.83
CA PHE A 61 10.50 5.00 3.47
C PHE A 61 11.56 4.46 2.52
N LYS A 62 12.49 3.68 3.06
CA LYS A 62 13.59 3.08 2.30
C LYS A 62 13.30 1.63 1.94
N VAL A 63 13.84 1.22 0.81
CA VAL A 63 13.80 -0.16 0.34
C VAL A 63 14.43 -1.09 1.39
N THR A 64 13.75 -2.19 1.71
CA THR A 64 14.23 -3.21 2.66
C THR A 64 15.32 -4.07 2.04
N ILE A 65 16.19 -4.64 2.90
CA ILE A 65 17.20 -5.63 2.47
C ILE A 65 16.53 -6.81 1.76
N GLN A 66 15.36 -7.26 2.23
CA GLN A 66 14.61 -8.35 1.60
C GLN A 66 14.23 -8.03 0.15
N ALA A 67 13.78 -6.81 -0.12
CA ALA A 67 13.43 -6.38 -1.47
C ALA A 67 14.67 -6.23 -2.37
N TYR A 68 15.78 -5.74 -1.81
CA TYR A 68 17.07 -5.71 -2.54
C TYR A 68 17.56 -7.12 -2.89
N LEU A 69 17.55 -8.04 -1.93
CA LEU A 69 18.00 -9.43 -2.16
C LEU A 69 17.15 -10.11 -3.24
N PHE A 70 15.82 -9.89 -3.22
CA PHE A 70 14.93 -10.42 -4.25
C PHE A 70 15.31 -9.90 -5.64
N ALA A 71 15.57 -8.62 -5.79
CA ALA A 71 15.97 -8.02 -7.07
C ALA A 71 17.39 -8.50 -7.51
N ILE A 72 18.36 -8.54 -6.59
CA ILE A 72 19.72 -8.98 -6.85
C ILE A 72 19.75 -10.44 -7.32
N MET A 73 18.85 -11.28 -6.80
CA MET A 73 18.71 -12.66 -7.25
C MET A 73 18.44 -12.73 -8.76
N PHE A 74 17.51 -11.92 -9.28
CA PHE A 74 17.23 -11.88 -10.72
C PHE A 74 18.42 -11.35 -11.53
N VAL A 75 19.11 -10.33 -11.03
CA VAL A 75 20.32 -9.81 -11.68
C VAL A 75 21.42 -10.86 -11.74
N ALA A 76 21.67 -11.58 -10.63
CA ALA A 76 22.71 -12.61 -10.55
C ALA A 76 22.39 -13.80 -11.46
N PHE A 77 21.18 -14.36 -11.37
CA PHE A 77 20.74 -15.42 -12.28
C PHE A 77 20.80 -14.98 -13.73
N GLY A 78 20.30 -13.78 -14.04
CA GLY A 78 20.34 -13.22 -15.37
C GLY A 78 21.75 -13.12 -15.93
N ALA A 79 22.71 -12.64 -15.13
CA ALA A 79 24.11 -12.54 -15.52
C ALA A 79 24.75 -13.91 -15.79
N ILE A 80 24.49 -14.92 -14.92
CA ILE A 80 25.00 -16.27 -15.09
C ILE A 80 24.46 -16.90 -16.39
N PHE A 81 23.12 -16.87 -16.59
CA PHE A 81 22.50 -17.44 -17.79
C PHE A 81 22.92 -16.72 -19.07
N ALA A 82 23.07 -15.40 -19.03
CA ALA A 82 23.57 -14.63 -20.17
C ALA A 82 25.02 -14.99 -20.52
N ALA A 83 25.88 -15.21 -19.52
CA ALA A 83 27.29 -15.55 -19.74
C ALA A 83 27.48 -16.99 -20.26
N VAL A 84 26.71 -17.95 -19.71
CA VAL A 84 26.85 -19.39 -20.05
C VAL A 84 26.13 -19.72 -21.36
N GLY A 85 24.98 -19.10 -21.62
CA GLY A 85 24.11 -19.39 -22.76
C GLY A 85 24.20 -18.36 -23.89
N PHE A 86 25.33 -17.69 -24.07
CA PHE A 86 25.48 -16.56 -25.01
C PHE A 86 25.06 -16.87 -26.45
N ALA A 87 25.16 -18.12 -26.90
CA ALA A 87 24.81 -18.58 -28.25
C ALA A 87 23.44 -19.26 -28.31
N ASP A 88 22.73 -19.48 -27.19
CA ASP A 88 21.54 -20.30 -27.09
C ASP A 88 20.32 -19.51 -26.55
N SER A 89 19.14 -20.13 -26.58
CA SER A 89 17.91 -19.59 -25.99
C SER A 89 18.04 -19.29 -24.48
N ALA A 90 18.94 -19.96 -23.76
CA ALA A 90 19.25 -19.71 -22.36
C ALA A 90 19.86 -18.31 -22.13
N GLY A 91 20.71 -17.85 -23.07
CA GLY A 91 21.26 -16.49 -23.00
C GLY A 91 20.22 -15.41 -23.16
N LEU A 92 19.25 -15.56 -24.06
CA LEU A 92 18.13 -14.64 -24.22
C LEU A 92 17.26 -14.55 -22.95
N MET A 93 17.00 -15.72 -22.32
CA MET A 93 16.28 -15.76 -21.05
C MET A 93 17.07 -15.09 -19.92
N GLY A 94 18.40 -15.26 -19.90
CA GLY A 94 19.31 -14.58 -18.97
C GLY A 94 19.23 -13.04 -19.11
N ILE A 95 19.25 -12.53 -20.33
CA ILE A 95 19.07 -11.08 -20.62
C ILE A 95 17.72 -10.59 -20.09
N GLY A 96 16.66 -11.37 -20.26
CA GLY A 96 15.33 -11.05 -19.75
C GLY A 96 15.29 -10.91 -18.22
N PHE A 97 15.90 -11.87 -17.49
CA PHE A 97 16.01 -11.79 -16.03
C PHE A 97 16.87 -10.62 -15.56
N LEU A 98 17.96 -10.33 -16.24
CA LEU A 98 18.84 -9.21 -15.94
C LEU A 98 18.10 -7.87 -16.12
N ALA A 99 17.42 -7.71 -17.24
CA ALA A 99 16.63 -6.52 -17.54
C ALA A 99 15.51 -6.33 -16.51
N PHE A 100 14.79 -7.40 -16.15
CA PHE A 100 13.76 -7.39 -15.12
C PHE A 100 14.33 -7.00 -13.75
N GLY A 101 15.44 -7.60 -13.32
CA GLY A 101 16.06 -7.29 -12.03
C GLY A 101 16.51 -5.84 -11.92
N CYS A 102 17.13 -5.30 -12.98
CA CYS A 102 17.55 -3.90 -13.04
C CYS A 102 16.34 -2.95 -13.03
N TRP A 103 15.31 -3.24 -13.84
CA TRP A 103 14.07 -2.46 -13.85
C TRP A 103 13.38 -2.47 -12.49
N TYR A 104 13.31 -3.64 -11.84
CA TYR A 104 12.68 -3.77 -10.53
C TYR A 104 13.43 -2.98 -9.46
N LEU A 105 14.78 -3.03 -9.44
CA LEU A 105 15.61 -2.21 -8.54
C LEU A 105 15.37 -0.71 -8.75
N TRP A 106 15.31 -0.29 -10.00
CA TRP A 106 15.04 1.10 -10.33
C TRP A 106 13.64 1.52 -9.85
N ASN A 107 12.62 0.68 -10.10
CA ASN A 107 11.24 0.95 -9.69
C ASN A 107 11.09 1.03 -8.16
N LEU A 108 11.75 0.13 -7.40
CA LEU A 108 11.77 0.18 -5.95
C LEU A 108 12.30 1.52 -5.44
N ARG A 109 13.39 2.02 -5.99
CA ARG A 109 14.01 3.29 -5.58
C ARG A 109 13.14 4.50 -5.92
N GLN A 110 12.40 4.46 -7.02
CA GLN A 110 11.47 5.56 -7.38
C GLN A 110 10.29 5.68 -6.41
N LYS A 111 9.99 4.63 -5.66
CA LYS A 111 8.94 4.60 -4.64
C LYS A 111 9.43 5.01 -3.25
N GLU A 112 10.72 5.28 -3.06
CA GLU A 112 11.21 5.83 -1.79
C GLU A 112 10.56 7.19 -1.55
N SER A 113 9.97 7.36 -0.36
CA SER A 113 9.24 8.57 0.04
C SER A 113 9.96 9.23 1.20
N ARG A 114 10.30 10.50 1.05
CA ARG A 114 10.98 11.31 2.07
C ARG A 114 10.03 12.38 2.59
N PHE A 115 9.78 12.35 3.89
CA PHE A 115 9.00 13.33 4.63
C PHE A 115 9.94 14.27 5.38
N ASP A 116 9.89 15.53 5.05
CA ASP A 116 10.67 16.58 5.70
C ASP A 116 9.72 17.61 6.30
N ARG A 117 9.58 17.57 7.64
CA ARG A 117 8.66 18.45 8.36
C ARG A 117 9.16 19.90 8.41
N TYR A 118 10.47 20.10 8.32
CA TYR A 118 11.04 21.45 8.34
C TYR A 118 10.70 22.21 7.07
N SER A 119 10.88 21.58 5.91
CA SER A 119 10.48 22.16 4.61
C SER A 119 8.98 21.99 4.31
N ASN A 120 8.23 21.23 5.12
CA ASN A 120 6.85 20.82 4.86
C ASN A 120 6.68 20.11 3.52
N GLU A 121 7.62 19.24 3.17
CA GLU A 121 7.68 18.62 1.86
C GLU A 121 7.72 17.08 1.95
N LEU A 122 6.87 16.43 1.13
CA LEU A 122 6.98 15.02 0.79
C LEU A 122 7.61 14.91 -0.59
N THR A 123 8.77 14.27 -0.69
CA THR A 123 9.43 13.98 -1.97
C THR A 123 9.32 12.50 -2.28
N GLN A 124 8.85 12.15 -3.48
CA GLN A 124 8.78 10.76 -3.97
C GLN A 124 9.28 10.71 -5.41
N GLY A 125 10.44 10.10 -5.62
CA GLY A 125 11.13 10.12 -6.91
C GLY A 125 11.43 11.55 -7.37
N LYS A 126 10.75 11.99 -8.45
CA LYS A 126 10.86 13.37 -8.97
C LYS A 126 9.68 14.27 -8.58
N LYS A 127 8.71 13.75 -7.83
CA LYS A 127 7.52 14.49 -7.41
C LYS A 127 7.73 15.07 -6.03
N SER A 128 7.16 16.24 -5.81
CA SER A 128 7.13 16.91 -4.53
C SER A 128 5.69 17.32 -4.20
N PHE A 129 5.32 17.21 -2.93
CA PHE A 129 3.98 17.50 -2.41
C PHE A 129 4.12 18.31 -1.11
N ASP A 130 3.25 19.30 -0.93
CA ASP A 130 3.22 20.12 0.28
C ASP A 130 2.50 19.39 1.42
N LEU A 131 3.21 19.11 2.51
CA LEU A 131 2.69 18.42 3.71
C LEU A 131 1.70 19.27 4.51
N LYS A 132 1.58 20.58 4.26
CA LYS A 132 0.58 21.43 4.92
C LYS A 132 -0.85 20.98 4.63
N HIS A 133 -1.05 20.26 3.52
CA HIS A 133 -2.34 19.71 3.12
C HIS A 133 -2.55 18.27 3.54
N ALA A 134 -1.63 17.69 4.33
CA ALA A 134 -1.75 16.34 4.85
C ALA A 134 -2.78 16.29 5.99
N GLU A 135 -3.79 15.43 5.87
CA GLU A 135 -4.90 15.32 6.81
C GLU A 135 -4.92 14.01 7.60
N ALA A 136 -4.61 12.91 6.94
CA ALA A 136 -4.61 11.60 7.58
C ALA A 136 -3.71 10.60 6.85
N ILE A 137 -3.35 9.52 7.55
CA ILE A 137 -2.76 8.33 6.95
C ILE A 137 -3.85 7.29 6.82
N GLN A 138 -4.10 6.85 5.59
CA GLN A 138 -5.09 5.82 5.28
C GLN A 138 -4.41 4.47 5.11
N LEU A 139 -4.95 3.43 5.76
CA LEU A 139 -4.55 2.04 5.57
C LEU A 139 -5.69 1.26 4.91
N ILE A 140 -5.39 0.63 3.78
CA ILE A 140 -6.35 -0.14 2.99
C ILE A 140 -5.81 -1.54 2.73
N ARG A 141 -6.71 -2.51 2.62
CA ARG A 141 -6.39 -3.88 2.23
C ARG A 141 -6.84 -4.14 0.79
N GLU A 142 -5.96 -4.75 0.01
CA GLU A 142 -6.23 -5.27 -1.32
C GLU A 142 -6.17 -6.81 -1.31
N TYR A 143 -7.09 -7.45 -2.03
CA TYR A 143 -7.02 -8.89 -2.30
C TYR A 143 -6.45 -9.12 -3.70
N VAL A 144 -5.20 -9.57 -3.74
CA VAL A 144 -4.49 -9.86 -5.00
C VAL A 144 -4.75 -11.30 -5.41
N ARG A 145 -5.45 -11.47 -6.53
CA ARG A 145 -5.72 -12.79 -7.12
C ARG A 145 -4.56 -13.24 -8.00
N GLY A 146 -3.96 -14.39 -7.68
CA GLY A 146 -2.98 -15.05 -8.52
C GLY A 146 -3.56 -16.36 -9.10
N ASN A 147 -2.97 -16.86 -10.18
CA ASN A 147 -3.39 -18.11 -10.81
C ASN A 147 -3.22 -19.35 -9.93
N LYS A 148 -2.22 -19.37 -9.05
CA LYS A 148 -1.90 -20.49 -8.16
C LYS A 148 -2.13 -20.20 -6.68
N SER A 149 -2.04 -18.95 -6.28
CA SER A 149 -2.24 -18.51 -4.91
C SER A 149 -2.72 -17.07 -4.90
N SER A 150 -3.54 -16.73 -3.91
CA SER A 150 -3.99 -15.36 -3.68
C SER A 150 -3.47 -14.91 -2.33
N TYR A 151 -3.27 -13.60 -2.17
CA TYR A 151 -2.76 -13.01 -0.93
C TYR A 151 -3.36 -11.62 -0.71
N TYR A 152 -3.18 -11.10 0.49
CA TYR A 152 -3.51 -9.71 0.80
C TYR A 152 -2.27 -8.82 0.69
N SER A 153 -2.42 -7.69 0.00
CA SER A 153 -1.53 -6.55 0.04
C SER A 153 -2.20 -5.42 0.83
N TYR A 154 -1.41 -4.50 1.32
CA TYR A 154 -1.87 -3.39 2.16
C TYR A 154 -1.21 -2.11 1.70
N GLU A 155 -2.03 -1.09 1.45
CA GLU A 155 -1.56 0.24 1.09
C GLU A 155 -1.51 1.16 2.30
N LEU A 156 -0.49 1.97 2.36
CA LEU A 156 -0.40 3.17 3.18
C LEU A 156 -0.45 4.37 2.25
N ASN A 157 -1.49 5.17 2.38
CA ASN A 157 -1.70 6.37 1.60
C ASN A 157 -1.72 7.60 2.50
N LEU A 158 -1.18 8.72 2.02
CA LEU A 158 -1.36 10.04 2.61
C LEU A 158 -2.61 10.67 2.00
N ILE A 159 -3.54 11.10 2.85
CA ILE A 159 -4.76 11.83 2.45
C ILE A 159 -4.50 13.32 2.53
N CYS A 160 -4.87 14.05 1.47
CA CYS A 160 -4.80 15.49 1.42
C CYS A 160 -6.15 16.15 1.74
N SER A 161 -6.14 17.43 2.09
CA SER A 161 -7.34 18.21 2.47
C SER A 161 -8.41 18.31 1.37
N ASP A 162 -8.04 18.08 0.11
CA ASP A 162 -8.96 18.00 -1.02
C ASP A 162 -9.57 16.60 -1.22
N GLY A 163 -9.20 15.61 -0.37
CA GLY A 163 -9.61 14.22 -0.48
C GLY A 163 -8.77 13.40 -1.45
N SER A 164 -7.77 14.00 -2.10
CA SER A 164 -6.81 13.26 -2.94
C SER A 164 -5.89 12.39 -2.10
N ARG A 165 -5.29 11.37 -2.74
CA ARG A 165 -4.46 10.38 -2.09
C ARG A 165 -3.10 10.26 -2.76
N ILE A 166 -2.06 10.11 -1.94
CA ILE A 166 -0.69 9.83 -2.38
C ILE A 166 -0.30 8.47 -1.82
N ASN A 167 -0.06 7.49 -2.69
CA ASN A 167 0.44 6.19 -2.26
C ASN A 167 1.89 6.31 -1.78
N ILE A 168 2.15 5.85 -0.57
CA ILE A 168 3.48 5.88 0.05
C ILE A 168 4.14 4.52 -0.07
N VAL A 169 3.43 3.46 0.32
CA VAL A 169 3.91 2.08 0.23
C VAL A 169 2.75 1.12 0.05
N ASP A 170 3.05 -0.01 -0.62
CA ASP A 170 2.14 -1.11 -0.90
C ASP A 170 2.88 -2.43 -0.76
N HIS A 171 2.52 -3.23 0.27
CA HIS A 171 3.13 -4.54 0.52
C HIS A 171 2.35 -5.42 1.50
N GLY A 172 2.62 -6.75 1.52
CA GLY A 172 1.88 -7.74 2.30
C GLY A 172 2.22 -7.82 3.81
N ALA A 173 3.16 -7.05 4.32
CA ALA A 173 3.60 -7.15 5.71
C ALA A 173 2.77 -6.25 6.64
N LEU A 174 1.52 -6.65 6.96
CA LEU A 174 0.53 -5.88 7.73
C LEU A 174 1.09 -5.25 9.02
N ARG A 175 1.71 -6.06 9.89
CA ARG A 175 2.21 -5.55 11.18
C ARG A 175 3.20 -4.42 10.99
N LYS A 176 4.12 -4.58 10.04
CA LYS A 176 5.14 -3.55 9.74
C LYS A 176 4.51 -2.29 9.15
N LEU A 177 3.47 -2.44 8.32
CA LEU A 177 2.75 -1.31 7.75
C LEU A 177 2.06 -0.47 8.83
N ARG A 178 1.39 -1.13 9.81
CA ARG A 178 0.75 -0.45 10.95
C ARG A 178 1.76 0.24 11.86
N GLU A 179 2.91 -0.40 12.11
CA GLU A 179 4.02 0.22 12.85
C GLU A 179 4.52 1.49 12.14
N ASP A 180 4.77 1.40 10.83
CA ASP A 180 5.25 2.52 10.01
C ASP A 180 4.21 3.65 9.92
N ALA A 181 2.92 3.30 9.81
CA ALA A 181 1.82 4.26 9.82
C ALA A 181 1.74 5.03 11.15
N GLY A 182 1.86 4.34 12.28
CA GLY A 182 1.87 4.96 13.60
C GLY A 182 3.03 5.94 13.77
N LEU A 183 4.24 5.54 13.38
CA LEU A 183 5.43 6.40 13.44
C LEU A 183 5.30 7.65 12.55
N LEU A 184 4.76 7.48 11.33
CA LEU A 184 4.56 8.59 10.42
C LEU A 184 3.45 9.54 10.90
N ALA A 185 2.35 8.98 11.44
CA ALA A 185 1.23 9.75 11.99
C ALA A 185 1.68 10.62 13.18
N GLU A 186 2.46 10.04 14.10
CA GLU A 186 3.06 10.77 15.21
C GLU A 186 3.98 11.89 14.71
N TYR A 187 4.84 11.59 13.74
CA TYR A 187 5.76 12.55 13.16
C TYR A 187 5.03 13.72 12.49
N LEU A 188 3.97 13.46 11.71
CA LEU A 188 3.19 14.48 11.01
C LEU A 188 2.13 15.14 11.91
N SER A 189 1.82 14.56 13.07
CA SER A 189 0.74 14.99 13.99
C SER A 189 -0.65 14.90 13.33
N ILE A 190 -0.91 13.83 12.55
CA ILE A 190 -2.17 13.55 11.86
C ILE A 190 -2.71 12.16 12.27
N PRO A 191 -4.03 11.90 12.16
CA PRO A 191 -4.60 10.61 12.52
C PRO A 191 -4.27 9.48 11.54
N VAL A 192 -4.39 8.22 12.01
CA VAL A 192 -4.41 7.02 11.17
C VAL A 192 -5.85 6.58 10.98
N TRP A 193 -6.27 6.42 9.73
CA TRP A 193 -7.54 5.85 9.31
C TRP A 193 -7.32 4.41 8.84
N ASP A 194 -7.44 3.46 9.75
CA ASP A 194 -7.20 2.04 9.49
C ASP A 194 -8.50 1.33 9.06
N ALA A 195 -8.62 1.04 7.76
CA ALA A 195 -9.75 0.33 7.18
C ALA A 195 -9.46 -1.17 6.91
N ILE A 196 -8.30 -1.69 7.32
CA ILE A 196 -7.83 -3.03 6.92
C ILE A 196 -8.75 -4.14 7.41
N ASP A 197 -9.27 -4.03 8.63
CA ASP A 197 -10.10 -5.06 9.25
C ASP A 197 -11.59 -4.90 8.91
N PHE A 198 -11.94 -3.87 8.15
CA PHE A 198 -13.30 -3.58 7.73
C PHE A 198 -13.56 -4.00 6.28
N ARG A 199 -14.83 -4.19 5.96
CA ARG A 199 -15.35 -4.28 4.60
C ARG A 199 -15.69 -2.86 4.14
N LEU A 200 -15.27 -2.51 2.94
CA LEU A 200 -15.61 -1.21 2.38
C LEU A 200 -17.10 -1.14 2.04
N PRO A 201 -17.77 0.01 2.21
CA PRO A 201 -19.14 0.21 1.72
C PRO A 201 -19.16 -0.01 0.20
N ASP A 202 -20.21 -0.65 -0.33
CA ASP A 202 -20.37 -0.84 -1.77
C ASP A 202 -20.39 0.50 -2.50
N ALA A 203 -19.58 0.65 -3.54
CA ALA A 203 -19.41 1.92 -4.26
C ALA A 203 -20.68 2.37 -5.03
N GLU A 204 -21.61 1.42 -5.29
CA GLU A 204 -22.79 1.65 -6.13
C GLU A 204 -23.97 2.31 -5.41
N VAL A 205 -23.93 2.49 -4.07
CA VAL A 205 -25.03 3.07 -3.30
C VAL A 205 -24.67 4.50 -2.87
N PRO A 206 -25.46 5.54 -3.23
CA PRO A 206 -25.24 6.89 -2.74
C PRO A 206 -25.20 6.93 -1.21
N PHE A 207 -24.36 7.78 -0.64
CA PHE A 207 -24.06 7.81 0.80
C PHE A 207 -25.31 7.90 1.69
N ASP A 208 -26.31 8.69 1.30
CA ASP A 208 -27.56 8.87 2.06
C ASP A 208 -28.41 7.59 2.13
N SER A 209 -28.32 6.73 1.12
CA SER A 209 -29.01 5.43 1.10
C SER A 209 -28.20 4.32 1.78
N LYS A 210 -26.86 4.45 1.89
CA LYS A 210 -26.00 3.48 2.59
C LYS A 210 -26.27 3.43 4.09
N ALA A 211 -26.51 4.59 4.71
CA ALA A 211 -26.87 4.66 6.13
C ALA A 211 -28.22 4.00 6.43
N GLU A 212 -29.17 4.06 5.49
CA GLU A 212 -30.50 3.48 5.61
C GLU A 212 -30.51 1.96 5.37
N VAL A 213 -29.73 1.48 4.38
CA VAL A 213 -29.52 0.04 4.13
C VAL A 213 -28.79 -0.63 5.29
N LEU A 214 -27.84 0.05 5.94
CA LEU A 214 -27.15 -0.44 7.14
C LEU A 214 -28.11 -0.59 8.32
N ARG A 215 -29.04 0.34 8.52
CA ARG A 215 -30.08 0.25 9.58
C ARG A 215 -31.07 -0.87 9.33
N GLN A 216 -31.41 -1.16 8.07
CA GLN A 216 -32.34 -2.24 7.71
C GLN A 216 -31.71 -3.64 7.82
N ASN A 217 -30.38 -3.76 7.69
CA ASN A 217 -29.66 -5.04 7.82
C ASN A 217 -29.25 -5.38 9.26
N LEU A 218 -29.39 -4.44 10.19
CA LEU A 218 -29.10 -4.62 11.62
C LEU A 218 -30.36 -4.79 12.50
N GLY A 219 -31.55 -4.75 11.92
CA GLY A 219 -32.84 -5.07 12.54
C GLY A 219 -33.33 -6.42 12.10
#